data_630b6884b59abfbb272ff6b66da0fdab
#
_entry.id   630b6884b59abfbb272ff6b66da0fdab
#
_cell.length_a   1.000
_cell.length_b   1.000
_cell.length_c   1.000
_cell.angle_alpha   90.00
_cell.angle_beta   90.00
_cell.angle_gamma   90.00
#
_symmetry.space_group_name_H-M   'P 1'
#
loop_
_entity.id
_entity.type
_entity.pdbx_description
1 polymer ?
#
loop_
_entity_poly.entity_id
_entity_poly.type
_entity_poly.pdbx_seq_one_letter_code
_entity_poly.pdbx_strand_id
1 'polypeptide(L)'
;MITTKRLKISVSLIIFIVILANNICFANIDDDEVIDINEIKKETIEAVSKNTEELKLNSKIGLIFDRNSKTILYEKNGLKQVPMASTTKIMTAIVVLENANLDDIVTISKKAAGTGGSRLGLKTNDKITVHDLLYGLMLKSGNDAAVALAEHVGGGIDGFAELMNKKASEMGLVNSHFVTPHGLDQEKHYTTAYELACMADYALNIPKFREIVGSKKYNITINARSSLIGNTNELLGNLYGVYGVKTGFTNGAGRCLVTACKRDDIDIITVVLSANTKKERTLDSVKLIEYANKNYDVINIE
;
A
#
# COMPACT_ATOMS: atom_id res chain seq x y z
N MET A 1 45.73 10.22 -52.33
CA MET A 1 46.12 9.96 -50.95
C MET A 1 45.06 10.56 -50.04
N ILE A 2 44.10 9.76 -49.62
CA ILE A 2 42.92 10.18 -48.79
C ILE A 2 43.22 9.79 -47.37
N THR A 3 43.43 10.76 -46.47
CA THR A 3 43.68 10.54 -45.05
C THR A 3 42.35 10.47 -44.31
N THR A 4 42.00 9.30 -43.82
CA THR A 4 40.85 9.07 -42.95
C THR A 4 41.15 9.59 -41.52
N LYS A 5 40.46 10.64 -41.09
CA LYS A 5 40.43 11.07 -39.69
C LYS A 5 39.59 10.07 -38.89
N ARG A 6 40.22 9.25 -38.04
CA ARG A 6 39.53 8.43 -37.04
C ARG A 6 39.01 9.33 -35.93
N LEU A 7 37.71 9.38 -35.78
CA LEU A 7 37.04 10.03 -34.67
C LEU A 7 37.22 9.15 -33.39
N LYS A 8 38.09 9.56 -32.48
CA LYS A 8 38.20 8.95 -31.14
C LYS A 8 37.04 9.47 -30.29
N ILE A 9 35.93 8.73 -30.28
CA ILE A 9 34.89 8.96 -29.29
C ILE A 9 35.43 8.42 -27.97
N SER A 10 35.60 9.30 -27.00
CA SER A 10 36.14 8.97 -25.67
C SER A 10 35.16 8.02 -24.96
N VAL A 11 35.67 6.90 -24.46
CA VAL A 11 34.94 5.93 -23.64
C VAL A 11 34.29 6.61 -22.43
N SER A 12 34.87 7.71 -21.94
CA SER A 12 34.33 8.52 -20.84
C SER A 12 32.99 9.17 -21.18
N LEU A 13 32.71 9.50 -22.45
CA LEU A 13 31.45 10.10 -22.85
C LEU A 13 30.31 9.06 -22.86
N ILE A 14 30.62 7.82 -23.21
CA ILE A 14 29.65 6.71 -23.24
C ILE A 14 29.28 6.32 -21.80
N ILE A 15 30.25 6.29 -20.88
CA ILE A 15 30.01 6.00 -19.45
C ILE A 15 29.15 7.13 -18.82
N PHE A 16 29.38 8.40 -19.19
CA PHE A 16 28.60 9.53 -18.69
C PHE A 16 27.14 9.50 -19.21
N ILE A 17 26.91 9.07 -20.45
CA ILE A 17 25.57 8.90 -21.02
C ILE A 17 24.84 7.72 -20.36
N VAL A 18 25.52 6.62 -20.04
CA VAL A 18 24.92 5.47 -19.33
C VAL A 18 24.61 5.80 -17.89
N ILE A 19 25.44 6.60 -17.20
CA ILE A 19 25.16 7.08 -15.83
C ILE A 19 24.02 8.09 -15.82
N LEU A 20 23.92 8.97 -16.82
CA LEU A 20 22.77 9.87 -16.98
C LEU A 20 21.47 9.12 -17.32
N ALA A 21 21.53 8.06 -18.12
CA ALA A 21 20.36 7.23 -18.42
C ALA A 21 19.85 6.43 -17.20
N ASN A 22 20.74 6.05 -16.26
CA ASN A 22 20.34 5.40 -15.02
C ASN A 22 19.85 6.37 -13.94
N ASN A 23 20.06 7.68 -14.09
CA ASN A 23 19.52 8.73 -13.22
C ASN A 23 18.27 9.42 -13.81
N ILE A 24 17.83 9.02 -15.00
CA ILE A 24 16.58 9.50 -15.57
C ILE A 24 15.43 8.72 -14.95
N CYS A 25 14.92 9.33 -13.88
CA CYS A 25 13.53 9.48 -13.63
C CYS A 25 12.75 8.21 -13.29
N PHE A 26 12.71 7.86 -12.02
CA PHE A 26 11.47 7.39 -11.42
C PHE A 26 10.49 8.58 -11.26
N ALA A 27 10.19 9.27 -12.34
CA ALA A 27 8.97 10.05 -12.41
C ALA A 27 7.84 9.04 -12.49
N ASN A 28 7.00 9.03 -11.49
CA ASN A 28 5.73 8.28 -11.47
C ASN A 28 4.82 8.84 -12.58
N ILE A 29 5.03 8.43 -13.82
CA ILE A 29 4.22 8.83 -15.00
C ILE A 29 2.74 8.53 -14.77
N ASP A 30 2.43 7.66 -13.81
CA ASP A 30 1.09 7.15 -13.50
C ASP A 30 0.46 7.79 -12.24
N ASP A 31 1.22 8.61 -11.48
CA ASP A 31 0.68 9.27 -10.28
C ASP A 31 -0.19 10.49 -10.61
N ASP A 32 -0.05 11.06 -11.81
CA ASP A 32 -0.85 12.20 -12.29
C ASP A 32 -2.14 11.77 -13.01
N GLU A 33 -2.38 10.46 -13.20
CA GLU A 33 -3.61 9.95 -13.81
C GLU A 33 -4.80 10.27 -12.90
N VAL A 34 -5.66 11.17 -13.37
CA VAL A 34 -6.93 11.48 -12.70
C VAL A 34 -7.91 10.33 -12.97
N ILE A 35 -8.30 9.64 -11.90
CA ILE A 35 -9.27 8.54 -11.97
C ILE A 35 -10.67 9.08 -11.73
N ASP A 36 -11.53 9.00 -12.74
CA ASP A 36 -12.96 9.26 -12.58
C ASP A 36 -13.66 8.01 -12.02
N ILE A 37 -13.94 8.05 -10.73
CA ILE A 37 -14.63 6.96 -10.03
C ILE A 37 -16.05 6.76 -10.53
N ASN A 38 -16.71 7.79 -11.04
CA ASN A 38 -18.08 7.65 -11.56
C ASN A 38 -18.09 6.92 -12.91
N GLU A 39 -17.10 7.18 -13.78
CA GLU A 39 -16.91 6.44 -15.02
C GLU A 39 -16.61 4.97 -14.71
N ILE A 40 -15.67 4.69 -13.78
CA ILE A 40 -15.35 3.32 -13.34
C ILE A 40 -16.58 2.60 -12.80
N LYS A 41 -17.38 3.25 -11.95
CA LYS A 41 -18.62 2.68 -11.42
C LYS A 41 -19.57 2.29 -12.54
N LYS A 42 -19.78 3.17 -13.52
CA LYS A 42 -20.68 2.92 -14.65
C LYS A 42 -20.20 1.72 -15.46
N GLU A 43 -18.91 1.69 -15.86
CA GLU A 43 -18.31 0.56 -16.57
C GLU A 43 -18.46 -0.76 -15.79
N THR A 44 -18.25 -0.70 -14.46
CA THR A 44 -18.31 -1.89 -13.58
C THR A 44 -19.73 -2.41 -13.41
N ILE A 45 -20.70 -1.54 -13.13
CA ILE A 45 -22.11 -1.92 -12.98
C ILE A 45 -22.63 -2.56 -14.27
N GLU A 46 -22.29 -1.99 -15.44
CA GLU A 46 -22.65 -2.56 -16.73
C GLU A 46 -21.99 -3.94 -16.95
N ALA A 47 -20.72 -4.11 -16.60
CA ALA A 47 -19.99 -5.36 -16.76
C ALA A 47 -20.52 -6.47 -15.83
N VAL A 48 -20.75 -6.14 -14.54
CA VAL A 48 -21.28 -7.10 -13.55
C VAL A 48 -22.76 -7.40 -13.80
N SER A 49 -23.56 -6.47 -14.35
CA SER A 49 -24.98 -6.69 -14.66
C SER A 49 -25.18 -7.58 -15.89
N LYS A 50 -24.25 -7.55 -16.85
CA LYS A 50 -24.33 -8.32 -18.11
C LYS A 50 -23.81 -9.74 -18.02
N ASN A 51 -22.98 -10.07 -17.00
CA ASN A 51 -22.34 -11.38 -16.88
C ASN A 51 -22.80 -12.10 -15.62
N THR A 52 -23.54 -13.18 -15.78
CA THR A 52 -23.75 -14.23 -14.77
C THR A 52 -22.57 -15.23 -14.72
N GLU A 53 -21.59 -15.04 -15.60
CA GLU A 53 -20.40 -15.88 -15.77
C GLU A 53 -19.17 -15.17 -15.19
N GLU A 54 -18.18 -15.88 -14.87
CA GLU A 54 -16.88 -15.62 -14.28
C GLU A 54 -16.40 -14.14 -14.18
N LEU A 55 -16.11 -13.69 -12.96
CA LEU A 55 -15.54 -12.35 -12.70
C LEU A 55 -14.14 -12.19 -13.36
N LYS A 56 -14.02 -11.34 -14.36
CA LYS A 56 -12.76 -11.08 -15.08
C LYS A 56 -12.03 -9.87 -14.51
N LEU A 57 -10.85 -10.11 -13.93
CA LEU A 57 -9.94 -9.08 -13.45
C LEU A 57 -8.76 -8.89 -14.43
N ASN A 58 -8.35 -7.65 -14.65
CA ASN A 58 -7.14 -7.30 -15.41
C ASN A 58 -5.87 -7.53 -14.58
N SER A 59 -5.95 -7.34 -13.28
CA SER A 59 -4.86 -7.58 -12.34
C SER A 59 -4.50 -9.06 -12.27
N LYS A 60 -3.23 -9.36 -11.98
CA LYS A 60 -2.75 -10.74 -11.88
C LYS A 60 -3.31 -11.48 -10.67
N ILE A 61 -3.64 -10.73 -9.60
CA ILE A 61 -4.10 -11.27 -8.32
C ILE A 61 -5.30 -10.47 -7.85
N GLY A 62 -6.35 -11.18 -7.40
CA GLY A 62 -7.53 -10.60 -6.80
C GLY A 62 -8.11 -11.52 -5.73
N LEU A 63 -8.64 -10.93 -4.64
CA LEU A 63 -9.24 -11.70 -3.55
C LEU A 63 -10.36 -10.90 -2.89
N ILE A 64 -11.43 -11.58 -2.50
CA ILE A 64 -12.48 -11.08 -1.61
C ILE A 64 -12.46 -11.92 -0.34
N PHE A 65 -12.30 -11.27 0.79
CA PHE A 65 -12.32 -11.86 2.12
C PHE A 65 -13.50 -11.31 2.91
N ASP A 66 -14.38 -12.17 3.40
CA ASP A 66 -15.46 -11.77 4.28
C ASP A 66 -14.97 -11.66 5.72
N ARG A 67 -15.16 -10.49 6.32
CA ARG A 67 -14.72 -10.20 7.68
C ARG A 67 -15.56 -10.88 8.76
N ASN A 68 -16.80 -11.19 8.47
CA ASN A 68 -17.70 -11.83 9.42
C ASN A 68 -17.39 -13.32 9.55
N SER A 69 -17.42 -14.05 8.45
CA SER A 69 -17.16 -15.49 8.43
C SER A 69 -15.69 -15.89 8.37
N LYS A 70 -14.77 -14.92 8.13
CA LYS A 70 -13.32 -15.16 7.92
C LYS A 70 -13.02 -16.07 6.74
N THR A 71 -13.87 -16.07 5.71
CA THR A 71 -13.77 -16.93 4.53
C THR A 71 -13.41 -16.15 3.27
N ILE A 72 -12.84 -16.85 2.31
CA ILE A 72 -12.58 -16.33 0.97
C ILE A 72 -13.85 -16.50 0.14
N LEU A 73 -14.40 -15.39 -0.37
CA LEU A 73 -15.56 -15.40 -1.27
C LEU A 73 -15.17 -15.49 -2.75
N TYR A 74 -13.99 -14.97 -3.09
CA TYR A 74 -13.42 -15.02 -4.44
C TYR A 74 -11.90 -15.02 -4.38
N GLU A 75 -11.26 -15.78 -5.27
CA GLU A 75 -9.81 -15.88 -5.34
C GLU A 75 -9.33 -16.03 -6.79
N LYS A 76 -8.36 -15.21 -7.18
CA LYS A 76 -7.55 -15.33 -8.38
C LYS A 76 -6.08 -15.23 -7.98
N ASN A 77 -5.35 -16.35 -7.95
CA ASN A 77 -3.94 -16.41 -7.53
C ASN A 77 -3.66 -15.81 -6.13
N GLY A 78 -4.66 -15.78 -5.24
CA GLY A 78 -4.62 -15.09 -3.96
C GLY A 78 -3.69 -15.71 -2.92
N LEU A 79 -3.27 -16.98 -3.14
CA LEU A 79 -2.33 -17.71 -2.28
C LEU A 79 -0.88 -17.66 -2.79
N LYS A 80 -0.63 -17.02 -3.95
CA LYS A 80 0.71 -16.89 -4.51
C LYS A 80 1.52 -15.85 -3.74
N GLN A 81 2.76 -16.20 -3.34
CA GLN A 81 3.71 -15.25 -2.77
C GLN A 81 4.18 -14.24 -3.82
N VAL A 82 4.07 -12.95 -3.50
CA VAL A 82 4.43 -11.83 -4.36
C VAL A 82 4.96 -10.64 -3.54
N PRO A 83 5.75 -9.74 -4.15
CA PRO A 83 6.05 -8.44 -3.55
C PRO A 83 4.76 -7.66 -3.29
N MET A 84 4.72 -6.91 -2.19
CA MET A 84 3.49 -6.27 -1.72
C MET A 84 3.53 -4.74 -1.75
N ALA A 85 4.65 -4.13 -2.15
CA ALA A 85 4.86 -2.69 -2.13
C ALA A 85 4.45 -2.06 -0.77
N SER A 86 3.93 -0.84 -0.80
CA SER A 86 3.53 -0.10 0.41
C SER A 86 2.32 -0.67 1.17
N THR A 87 1.70 -1.78 0.72
CA THR A 87 0.72 -2.48 1.57
C THR A 87 1.40 -3.14 2.78
N THR A 88 2.72 -3.32 2.77
CA THR A 88 3.59 -3.63 3.92
C THR A 88 3.29 -2.75 5.12
N LYS A 89 2.95 -1.47 4.90
CA LYS A 89 2.71 -0.49 5.96
C LYS A 89 1.51 -0.83 6.87
N ILE A 90 0.67 -1.77 6.45
CA ILE A 90 -0.37 -2.36 7.33
C ILE A 90 0.31 -3.06 8.51
N MET A 91 1.28 -3.94 8.25
CA MET A 91 2.04 -4.62 9.32
C MET A 91 2.87 -3.61 10.13
N THR A 92 3.48 -2.64 9.47
CA THR A 92 4.22 -1.57 10.16
C THR A 92 3.34 -0.82 11.14
N ALA A 93 2.13 -0.45 10.74
CA ALA A 93 1.18 0.24 11.62
C ALA A 93 0.71 -0.67 12.78
N ILE A 94 0.48 -1.97 12.55
CA ILE A 94 0.15 -2.93 13.61
C ILE A 94 1.25 -2.94 14.67
N VAL A 95 2.50 -3.17 14.26
CA VAL A 95 3.65 -3.27 15.19
C VAL A 95 3.83 -1.96 15.97
N VAL A 96 3.70 -0.80 15.31
CA VAL A 96 3.83 0.50 15.98
C VAL A 96 2.70 0.72 16.99
N LEU A 97 1.45 0.45 16.62
CA LEU A 97 0.29 0.64 17.49
C LEU A 97 0.29 -0.26 18.73
N GLU A 98 0.96 -1.41 18.64
CA GLU A 98 1.09 -2.34 19.76
C GLU A 98 2.30 -2.07 20.67
N ASN A 99 3.32 -1.35 20.21
CA ASN A 99 4.60 -1.23 20.91
C ASN A 99 5.03 0.22 21.22
N ALA A 100 4.31 1.24 20.75
CA ALA A 100 4.70 2.63 20.97
C ALA A 100 3.59 3.43 21.65
N ASN A 101 4.00 4.46 22.41
CA ASN A 101 3.08 5.49 22.86
C ASN A 101 2.88 6.51 21.70
N LEU A 102 1.61 6.81 21.39
CA LEU A 102 1.26 7.70 20.29
C LEU A 102 1.73 9.16 20.51
N ASP A 103 1.88 9.58 21.75
CA ASP A 103 2.30 10.92 22.13
C ASP A 103 3.84 11.07 22.15
N ASP A 104 4.60 9.99 21.97
CA ASP A 104 6.05 10.07 21.90
C ASP A 104 6.50 10.96 20.74
N ILE A 105 7.48 11.82 21.03
CA ILE A 105 8.09 12.70 20.03
C ILE A 105 9.30 12.02 19.42
N VAL A 106 9.24 11.76 18.13
CA VAL A 106 10.31 11.17 17.34
C VAL A 106 11.14 12.27 16.70
N THR A 107 12.47 12.22 16.91
CA THR A 107 13.42 13.09 16.19
C THR A 107 13.89 12.36 14.93
N ILE A 108 13.67 12.99 13.77
CA ILE A 108 13.93 12.37 12.47
C ILE A 108 15.43 12.26 12.18
N SER A 109 15.88 11.05 11.93
CA SER A 109 17.27 10.75 11.57
C SER A 109 17.59 11.16 10.13
N LYS A 110 18.89 11.27 9.82
CA LYS A 110 19.37 11.46 8.44
C LYS A 110 18.96 10.29 7.53
N LYS A 111 18.90 9.06 8.05
CA LYS A 111 18.49 7.86 7.32
C LYS A 111 17.01 7.92 6.96
N ALA A 112 16.15 8.21 7.93
CA ALA A 112 14.71 8.38 7.69
C ALA A 112 14.45 9.51 6.68
N ALA A 113 15.02 10.69 6.90
CA ALA A 113 14.89 11.84 6.00
C ALA A 113 15.42 11.59 4.57
N GLY A 114 16.42 10.71 4.41
CA GLY A 114 17.01 10.34 3.12
C GLY A 114 16.32 9.20 2.39
N THR A 115 15.29 8.58 2.98
CA THR A 115 14.62 7.41 2.39
C THR A 115 13.87 7.79 1.11
N GLY A 116 14.10 7.02 0.04
CA GLY A 116 13.51 7.25 -1.29
C GLY A 116 12.06 6.75 -1.43
N GLY A 117 11.46 7.01 -2.59
CA GLY A 117 10.09 6.66 -2.93
C GLY A 117 9.07 7.66 -2.39
N SER A 118 7.85 7.20 -2.06
CA SER A 118 6.81 8.07 -1.47
C SER A 118 7.26 8.65 -0.13
N ARG A 119 7.05 9.94 0.09
CA ARG A 119 7.58 10.65 1.26
C ARG A 119 6.53 11.57 1.90
N LEU A 120 6.58 11.65 3.22
CA LEU A 120 5.91 12.70 3.96
C LEU A 120 6.63 14.05 3.79
N GLY A 121 7.95 14.01 3.54
CA GLY A 121 8.80 15.16 3.34
C GLY A 121 9.55 15.59 4.60
N LEU A 122 9.79 14.64 5.51
CA LEU A 122 10.53 14.85 6.75
C LEU A 122 11.98 15.24 6.48
N LYS A 123 12.51 16.14 7.33
CA LYS A 123 13.91 16.58 7.32
C LYS A 123 14.63 16.08 8.56
N THR A 124 15.95 15.93 8.46
CA THR A 124 16.79 15.59 9.62
C THR A 124 16.57 16.57 10.76
N ASN A 125 16.44 16.05 11.97
CA ASN A 125 16.13 16.79 13.22
C ASN A 125 14.70 17.34 13.32
N ASP A 126 13.79 17.08 12.37
CA ASP A 126 12.39 17.36 12.57
C ASP A 126 11.87 16.59 13.80
N LYS A 127 10.91 17.21 14.50
CA LYS A 127 10.21 16.59 15.64
C LYS A 127 8.75 16.40 15.30
N ILE A 128 8.26 15.17 15.46
CA ILE A 128 6.90 14.79 15.10
C ILE A 128 6.44 13.65 16.04
N THR A 129 5.17 13.59 16.37
CA THR A 129 4.63 12.53 17.22
C THR A 129 4.53 11.19 16.46
N VAL A 130 4.58 10.07 17.19
CA VAL A 130 4.25 8.73 16.64
C VAL A 130 2.88 8.75 15.98
N HIS A 131 1.90 9.42 16.59
CA HIS A 131 0.56 9.61 16.06
C HIS A 131 0.57 10.23 14.65
N ASP A 132 1.23 11.37 14.48
CA ASP A 132 1.30 12.07 13.19
C ASP A 132 2.14 11.30 12.16
N LEU A 133 3.18 10.57 12.61
CA LEU A 133 3.94 9.66 11.75
C LEU A 133 3.06 8.53 11.20
N LEU A 134 2.15 7.95 12.01
CA LEU A 134 1.21 6.92 11.55
C LEU A 134 0.24 7.46 10.50
N TYR A 135 -0.25 8.70 10.64
CA TYR A 135 -1.03 9.35 9.57
C TYR A 135 -0.20 9.55 8.30
N GLY A 136 1.04 10.04 8.43
CA GLY A 136 1.97 10.18 7.31
C GLY A 136 2.27 8.83 6.62
N LEU A 137 2.45 7.77 7.41
CA LEU A 137 2.65 6.39 6.96
C LEU A 137 1.48 5.89 6.11
N MET A 138 0.26 6.03 6.62
CA MET A 138 -0.91 5.40 6.00
C MET A 138 -1.54 6.25 4.91
N LEU A 139 -1.71 7.56 5.11
CA LEU A 139 -2.36 8.44 4.14
C LEU A 139 -1.42 8.82 2.98
N LYS A 140 -0.23 9.31 3.30
CA LYS A 140 0.76 9.78 2.31
C LYS A 140 1.69 8.66 1.82
N SER A 141 1.61 7.49 2.47
CA SER A 141 2.51 6.36 2.19
C SER A 141 3.99 6.68 2.44
N GLY A 142 4.31 7.57 3.40
CA GLY A 142 5.67 8.06 3.66
C GLY A 142 6.65 6.94 4.03
N ASN A 143 7.68 6.73 3.22
CA ASN A 143 8.76 5.79 3.51
C ASN A 143 9.69 6.36 4.59
N ASP A 144 9.88 7.68 4.60
CA ASP A 144 10.56 8.43 5.65
C ASP A 144 9.86 8.24 7.01
N ALA A 145 8.53 8.31 7.05
CA ALA A 145 7.75 8.01 8.25
C ALA A 145 7.90 6.55 8.68
N ALA A 146 7.90 5.60 7.73
CA ALA A 146 8.10 4.18 8.04
C ALA A 146 9.45 3.90 8.68
N VAL A 147 10.54 4.51 8.15
CA VAL A 147 11.89 4.35 8.72
C VAL A 147 12.00 5.02 10.08
N ALA A 148 11.43 6.22 10.26
CA ALA A 148 11.43 6.92 11.55
C ALA A 148 10.72 6.09 12.64
N LEU A 149 9.56 5.51 12.33
CA LEU A 149 8.83 4.62 13.23
C LEU A 149 9.61 3.34 13.54
N ALA A 150 10.27 2.75 12.53
CA ALA A 150 11.10 1.56 12.71
C ALA A 150 12.32 1.84 13.60
N GLU A 151 12.96 2.98 13.45
CA GLU A 151 14.07 3.40 14.33
C GLU A 151 13.60 3.62 15.76
N HIS A 152 12.41 4.22 15.95
CA HIS A 152 11.86 4.49 17.28
C HIS A 152 11.45 3.21 18.02
N VAL A 153 10.77 2.27 17.35
CA VAL A 153 10.19 1.07 17.97
C VAL A 153 11.16 -0.10 18.00
N GLY A 154 11.91 -0.31 16.91
CA GLY A 154 12.80 -1.46 16.73
C GLY A 154 14.28 -1.15 16.87
N GLY A 155 14.66 0.09 17.20
CA GLY A 155 16.06 0.51 17.24
C GLY A 155 16.73 0.56 15.85
N GLY A 156 15.98 0.35 14.78
CA GLY A 156 16.45 0.32 13.40
C GLY A 156 15.59 -0.53 12.49
N ILE A 157 15.93 -0.57 11.21
CA ILE A 157 15.15 -1.34 10.22
C ILE A 157 15.20 -2.84 10.53
N ASP A 158 16.37 -3.39 10.87
CA ASP A 158 16.55 -4.82 11.09
C ASP A 158 15.77 -5.29 12.33
N GLY A 159 15.94 -4.63 13.49
CA GLY A 159 15.18 -4.96 14.70
C GLY A 159 13.67 -4.76 14.52
N PHE A 160 13.26 -3.78 13.71
CA PHE A 160 11.84 -3.61 13.39
C PHE A 160 11.32 -4.72 12.47
N ALA A 161 12.12 -5.19 11.51
CA ALA A 161 11.78 -6.33 10.66
C ALA A 161 11.62 -7.62 11.49
N GLU A 162 12.44 -7.83 12.53
CA GLU A 162 12.26 -8.92 13.49
C GLU A 162 10.90 -8.84 14.20
N LEU A 163 10.49 -7.64 14.66
CA LEU A 163 9.18 -7.44 15.26
C LEU A 163 8.03 -7.71 14.28
N MET A 164 8.17 -7.28 13.02
CA MET A 164 7.18 -7.56 11.97
C MET A 164 7.04 -9.07 11.72
N ASN A 165 8.14 -9.80 11.61
CA ASN A 165 8.14 -11.24 11.38
C ASN A 165 7.64 -12.02 12.61
N LYS A 166 7.95 -11.56 13.82
CA LYS A 166 7.39 -12.11 15.07
C LYS A 166 5.86 -11.95 15.07
N LYS A 167 5.36 -10.74 14.75
CA LYS A 167 3.92 -10.49 14.63
C LYS A 167 3.27 -11.35 13.54
N ALA A 168 3.91 -11.51 12.38
CA ALA A 168 3.43 -12.39 11.31
C ALA A 168 3.29 -13.84 11.80
N SER A 169 4.27 -14.34 12.55
CA SER A 169 4.23 -15.68 13.16
C SER A 169 3.10 -15.82 14.19
N GLU A 170 2.91 -14.81 15.05
CA GLU A 170 1.81 -14.78 16.04
C GLU A 170 0.42 -14.79 15.38
N MET A 171 0.31 -14.19 14.19
CA MET A 171 -0.90 -14.17 13.38
C MET A 171 -1.06 -15.41 12.47
N GLY A 172 -0.10 -16.34 12.46
CA GLY A 172 -0.11 -17.53 11.60
C GLY A 172 0.12 -17.24 10.11
N LEU A 173 0.79 -16.14 9.77
CA LEU A 173 1.07 -15.72 8.38
C LEU A 173 2.34 -16.43 7.87
N VAL A 174 2.20 -17.68 7.49
CA VAL A 174 3.32 -18.57 7.12
C VAL A 174 3.90 -18.30 5.72
N ASN A 175 3.18 -17.55 4.90
CA ASN A 175 3.55 -17.17 3.53
C ASN A 175 3.92 -15.69 3.41
N SER A 176 4.20 -15.00 4.53
CA SER A 176 4.64 -13.61 4.56
C SER A 176 5.99 -13.49 5.23
N HIS A 177 6.84 -12.62 4.68
CA HIS A 177 8.13 -12.28 5.29
C HIS A 177 8.46 -10.80 5.05
N PHE A 178 8.95 -10.15 6.09
CA PHE A 178 9.21 -8.71 6.10
C PHE A 178 10.70 -8.42 6.27
N VAL A 179 11.24 -7.55 5.41
CA VAL A 179 12.64 -7.08 5.44
C VAL A 179 12.70 -5.58 5.66
N THR A 180 11.66 -4.85 5.22
CA THR A 180 11.60 -3.39 5.34
C THR A 180 10.26 -2.92 5.90
N PRO A 181 10.24 -1.77 6.62
CA PRO A 181 8.99 -1.22 7.15
C PRO A 181 8.13 -0.49 6.09
N HIS A 182 8.68 -0.25 4.89
CA HIS A 182 8.04 0.56 3.86
C HIS A 182 7.57 -0.22 2.62
N GLY A 183 8.15 -1.41 2.36
CA GLY A 183 7.75 -2.26 1.24
C GLY A 183 8.42 -1.96 -0.09
N LEU A 184 9.58 -1.29 -0.12
CA LEU A 184 10.43 -1.24 -1.31
C LEU A 184 10.93 -2.65 -1.60
N ASP A 185 11.05 -2.98 -2.89
CA ASP A 185 11.41 -4.31 -3.38
C ASP A 185 12.73 -4.79 -2.76
N GLN A 186 12.68 -5.96 -2.13
CA GLN A 186 13.80 -6.67 -1.56
C GLN A 186 13.62 -8.18 -1.77
N GLU A 187 14.70 -8.88 -1.98
CA GLU A 187 14.68 -10.34 -1.89
C GLU A 187 14.10 -10.78 -0.53
N LYS A 188 13.24 -11.76 -0.51
CA LYS A 188 12.57 -12.26 0.70
C LYS A 188 11.58 -11.28 1.36
N HIS A 189 11.12 -10.22 0.64
CA HIS A 189 10.03 -9.35 1.12
C HIS A 189 8.75 -9.64 0.34
N TYR A 190 7.87 -10.50 0.89
CA TYR A 190 6.72 -11.03 0.19
C TYR A 190 5.54 -11.32 1.12
N THR A 191 4.37 -11.47 0.52
CA THR A 191 3.13 -11.93 1.16
C THR A 191 2.23 -12.61 0.11
N THR A 192 1.04 -13.06 0.53
CA THR A 192 -0.05 -13.47 -0.34
C THR A 192 -1.23 -12.50 -0.19
N ALA A 193 -2.14 -12.45 -1.17
CA ALA A 193 -3.34 -11.61 -1.04
C ALA A 193 -4.22 -12.06 0.14
N TYR A 194 -4.28 -13.34 0.41
CA TYR A 194 -5.00 -13.89 1.57
C TYR A 194 -4.40 -13.42 2.89
N GLU A 195 -3.10 -13.57 3.08
CA GLU A 195 -2.46 -13.14 4.33
C GLU A 195 -2.48 -11.62 4.50
N LEU A 196 -2.42 -10.88 3.40
CA LEU A 196 -2.60 -9.42 3.43
C LEU A 196 -4.02 -9.02 3.84
N ALA A 197 -5.04 -9.79 3.43
CA ALA A 197 -6.41 -9.59 3.91
C ALA A 197 -6.54 -9.92 5.40
N CYS A 198 -5.90 -11.00 5.88
CA CYS A 198 -5.84 -11.33 7.31
C CYS A 198 -5.15 -10.22 8.13
N MET A 199 -4.03 -9.67 7.64
CA MET A 199 -3.36 -8.53 8.28
C MET A 199 -4.27 -7.30 8.34
N ALA A 200 -4.96 -7.00 7.26
CA ALA A 200 -5.89 -5.86 7.21
C ALA A 200 -7.08 -6.06 8.15
N ASP A 201 -7.64 -7.28 8.20
CA ASP A 201 -8.73 -7.60 9.13
C ASP A 201 -8.30 -7.43 10.59
N TYR A 202 -7.13 -7.95 10.95
CA TYR A 202 -6.56 -7.78 12.29
C TYR A 202 -6.40 -6.28 12.62
N ALA A 203 -5.76 -5.53 11.73
CA ALA A 203 -5.50 -4.10 11.93
C ALA A 203 -6.79 -3.29 12.06
N LEU A 204 -7.83 -3.59 11.29
CA LEU A 204 -9.13 -2.90 11.36
C LEU A 204 -9.89 -3.13 12.68
N ASN A 205 -9.51 -4.12 13.49
CA ASN A 205 -10.04 -4.30 14.84
C ASN A 205 -9.31 -3.41 15.87
N ILE A 206 -8.19 -2.76 15.50
CA ILE A 206 -7.52 -1.74 16.30
C ILE A 206 -8.21 -0.39 16.01
N PRO A 207 -8.94 0.22 16.99
CA PRO A 207 -9.74 1.42 16.75
C PRO A 207 -8.95 2.56 16.11
N LYS A 208 -7.71 2.81 16.57
CA LYS A 208 -6.83 3.86 16.05
C LYS A 208 -6.40 3.59 14.60
N PHE A 209 -6.11 2.35 14.24
CA PHE A 209 -5.81 2.00 12.85
C PHE A 209 -7.00 2.31 11.94
N ARG A 210 -8.20 1.87 12.34
CA ARG A 210 -9.44 2.10 11.58
C ARG A 210 -9.73 3.60 11.39
N GLU A 211 -9.52 4.41 12.44
CA GLU A 211 -9.64 5.88 12.37
C GLU A 211 -8.67 6.47 11.33
N ILE A 212 -7.39 6.07 11.39
CA ILE A 212 -6.34 6.59 10.49
C ILE A 212 -6.67 6.26 9.03
N VAL A 213 -6.92 4.98 8.70
CA VAL A 213 -7.12 4.56 7.31
C VAL A 213 -8.46 5.04 6.72
N GLY A 214 -9.44 5.33 7.57
CA GLY A 214 -10.73 5.94 7.20
C GLY A 214 -10.67 7.44 6.97
N SER A 215 -9.57 8.10 7.31
CA SER A 215 -9.40 9.54 7.15
C SER A 215 -9.05 9.90 5.71
N LYS A 216 -9.85 10.78 5.07
CA LYS A 216 -9.55 11.31 3.72
C LYS A 216 -8.41 12.30 3.73
N LYS A 217 -8.35 13.15 4.77
CA LYS A 217 -7.34 14.18 4.99
C LYS A 217 -7.06 14.30 6.47
N TYR A 218 -5.84 14.71 6.82
CA TYR A 218 -5.45 14.92 8.20
C TYR A 218 -4.40 16.03 8.31
N ASN A 219 -4.44 16.82 9.38
CA ASN A 219 -3.43 17.85 9.67
C ASN A 219 -2.36 17.24 10.59
N ILE A 220 -1.18 16.97 10.05
CA ILE A 220 0.00 16.60 10.83
C ILE A 220 0.72 17.85 11.35
N THR A 221 1.44 17.70 12.46
CA THR A 221 2.26 18.77 13.03
C THR A 221 3.75 18.37 13.05
N ILE A 222 4.58 19.12 12.33
CA ILE A 222 6.05 18.95 12.28
C ILE A 222 6.69 20.22 12.81
N ASN A 223 7.52 20.15 13.86
CA ASN A 223 8.16 21.32 14.47
C ASN A 223 7.16 22.46 14.77
N ALA A 224 6.01 22.15 15.35
CA ALA A 224 4.90 23.06 15.61
C ALA A 224 4.27 23.73 14.35
N ARG A 225 4.57 23.24 13.13
CA ARG A 225 3.92 23.67 11.89
C ARG A 225 2.93 22.62 11.42
N SER A 226 1.69 23.05 11.22
CA SER A 226 0.63 22.17 10.68
C SER A 226 0.71 22.04 9.16
N SER A 227 0.46 20.82 8.64
CA SER A 227 0.42 20.53 7.22
C SER A 227 -0.71 19.55 6.91
N LEU A 228 -1.57 19.89 5.96
CA LEU A 228 -2.65 19.04 5.53
C LEU A 228 -2.13 17.97 4.56
N ILE A 229 -2.36 16.70 4.89
CA ILE A 229 -2.06 15.54 4.02
C ILE A 229 -3.34 14.85 3.58
N GLY A 230 -3.31 14.25 2.37
CA GLY A 230 -4.44 13.50 1.81
C GLY A 230 -4.15 12.00 1.73
N ASN A 231 -5.22 11.21 1.75
CA ASN A 231 -5.15 9.77 1.57
C ASN A 231 -4.98 9.41 0.08
N THR A 232 -4.07 8.49 -0.21
CA THR A 232 -3.81 7.99 -1.57
C THR A 232 -4.86 6.99 -2.07
N ASN A 233 -5.79 6.55 -1.21
CA ASN A 233 -6.88 5.67 -1.60
C ASN A 233 -8.02 6.50 -2.21
N GLU A 234 -8.12 6.53 -3.52
CA GLU A 234 -9.12 7.27 -4.27
C GLU A 234 -10.55 6.74 -4.12
N LEU A 235 -10.73 5.50 -3.67
CA LEU A 235 -12.07 4.93 -3.41
C LEU A 235 -12.66 5.47 -2.11
N LEU A 236 -11.81 5.89 -1.17
CA LEU A 236 -12.23 6.37 0.14
C LEU A 236 -13.08 7.65 0.03
N GLY A 237 -14.37 7.50 0.35
CA GLY A 237 -15.36 8.58 0.28
C GLY A 237 -15.84 8.93 -1.12
N ASN A 238 -15.43 8.18 -2.15
CA ASN A 238 -15.93 8.26 -3.52
C ASN A 238 -16.74 6.99 -3.90
N LEU A 239 -16.48 5.86 -3.26
CA LEU A 239 -17.26 4.65 -3.38
C LEU A 239 -17.99 4.36 -2.06
N TYR A 240 -19.33 4.20 -2.13
CA TYR A 240 -20.16 3.94 -0.96
C TYR A 240 -19.68 2.69 -0.20
N GLY A 241 -19.61 2.80 1.12
CA GLY A 241 -19.20 1.74 2.02
C GLY A 241 -17.68 1.58 2.20
N VAL A 242 -16.83 2.19 1.37
CA VAL A 242 -15.37 2.09 1.53
C VAL A 242 -14.87 2.91 2.73
N TYR A 243 -14.10 2.24 3.61
CA TYR A 243 -13.57 2.85 4.85
C TYR A 243 -12.07 2.60 5.09
N GLY A 244 -11.31 2.13 4.11
CA GLY A 244 -9.85 1.92 4.15
C GLY A 244 -9.40 1.17 2.91
N VAL A 245 -8.14 0.71 2.75
CA VAL A 245 -7.07 0.60 3.76
C VAL A 245 -5.78 1.23 3.22
N LYS A 246 -5.15 0.62 2.16
CA LYS A 246 -3.81 1.02 1.72
C LYS A 246 -3.54 0.74 0.25
N THR A 247 -2.98 1.72 -0.43
CA THR A 247 -2.41 1.60 -1.78
C THR A 247 -0.94 1.20 -1.74
N GLY A 248 -0.43 0.62 -2.82
CA GLY A 248 0.99 0.30 -2.99
C GLY A 248 1.42 0.32 -4.45
N PHE A 249 2.69 0.68 -4.68
CA PHE A 249 3.34 0.55 -5.97
C PHE A 249 4.85 0.39 -5.81
N THR A 250 5.41 -0.59 -6.50
CA THR A 250 6.82 -0.72 -6.86
C THR A 250 6.90 -1.37 -8.22
N ASN A 251 8.05 -1.31 -8.88
CA ASN A 251 8.21 -1.97 -10.18
C ASN A 251 8.06 -3.50 -10.09
N GLY A 252 8.50 -4.10 -8.98
CA GLY A 252 8.39 -5.55 -8.74
C GLY A 252 6.96 -5.99 -8.39
N ALA A 253 6.26 -5.21 -7.56
CA ALA A 253 4.92 -5.54 -7.10
C ALA A 253 3.81 -5.16 -8.11
N GLY A 254 4.04 -4.17 -8.97
CA GLY A 254 2.97 -3.52 -9.72
C GLY A 254 2.08 -2.65 -8.82
N ARG A 255 0.90 -2.28 -9.30
CA ARG A 255 -0.08 -1.50 -8.54
C ARG A 255 -0.87 -2.41 -7.62
N CYS A 256 -0.96 -2.02 -6.34
CA CYS A 256 -1.60 -2.78 -5.26
C CYS A 256 -2.64 -1.92 -4.55
N LEU A 257 -3.74 -2.55 -4.08
CA LEU A 257 -4.74 -1.91 -3.24
C LEU A 257 -5.39 -2.95 -2.33
N VAL A 258 -5.41 -2.66 -1.06
CA VAL A 258 -6.24 -3.33 -0.06
C VAL A 258 -7.38 -2.37 0.27
N THR A 259 -8.63 -2.82 0.08
CA THR A 259 -9.82 -2.01 0.35
C THR A 259 -10.73 -2.72 1.34
N ALA A 260 -11.18 -2.00 2.37
CA ALA A 260 -12.23 -2.45 3.25
C ALA A 260 -13.53 -1.72 2.88
N CYS A 261 -14.60 -2.49 2.73
CA CYS A 261 -15.91 -1.98 2.34
C CYS A 261 -17.01 -2.67 3.15
N LYS A 262 -17.87 -1.85 3.76
CA LYS A 262 -19.07 -2.34 4.45
C LYS A 262 -20.31 -1.75 3.80
N ARG A 263 -21.21 -2.62 3.33
CA ARG A 263 -22.54 -2.26 2.84
C ARG A 263 -23.55 -3.19 3.49
N ASP A 264 -24.52 -2.59 4.14
CA ASP A 264 -25.50 -3.33 4.95
C ASP A 264 -24.80 -4.29 5.91
N ASP A 265 -25.06 -5.59 5.84
CA ASP A 265 -24.45 -6.63 6.68
C ASP A 265 -23.17 -7.24 6.08
N ILE A 266 -22.84 -6.91 4.82
CA ILE A 266 -21.65 -7.40 4.13
C ILE A 266 -20.44 -6.51 4.48
N ASP A 267 -19.46 -7.05 5.22
CA ASP A 267 -18.21 -6.36 5.58
C ASP A 267 -17.02 -7.15 5.02
N ILE A 268 -16.43 -6.65 3.95
CA ILE A 268 -15.40 -7.35 3.17
C ILE A 268 -14.09 -6.57 3.10
N ILE A 269 -13.02 -7.33 2.87
CA ILE A 269 -11.73 -6.82 2.41
C ILE A 269 -11.49 -7.33 1.00
N THR A 270 -11.22 -6.43 0.07
CA THR A 270 -10.74 -6.79 -1.26
C THR A 270 -9.26 -6.50 -1.39
N VAL A 271 -8.53 -7.41 -2.03
CA VAL A 271 -7.09 -7.26 -2.29
C VAL A 271 -6.84 -7.40 -3.78
N VAL A 272 -6.25 -6.38 -4.37
CA VAL A 272 -5.79 -6.37 -5.77
C VAL A 272 -4.28 -6.18 -5.76
N LEU A 273 -3.52 -7.10 -6.37
CA LEU A 273 -2.07 -7.02 -6.49
C LEU A 273 -1.64 -7.20 -7.95
N SER A 274 -0.49 -6.63 -8.27
CA SER A 274 0.16 -6.75 -9.58
C SER A 274 -0.73 -6.31 -10.75
N ALA A 275 -1.47 -5.21 -10.58
CA ALA A 275 -2.09 -4.51 -11.69
C ALA A 275 -1.05 -3.68 -12.44
N ASN A 276 -1.23 -3.50 -13.77
CA ASN A 276 -0.27 -2.76 -14.58
C ASN A 276 -0.45 -1.24 -14.40
N THR A 277 -1.68 -0.77 -14.32
CA THR A 277 -2.01 0.65 -14.21
C THR A 277 -2.83 0.96 -12.96
N LYS A 278 -2.87 2.23 -12.59
CA LYS A 278 -3.69 2.74 -11.49
C LYS A 278 -5.18 2.55 -11.80
N LYS A 279 -5.59 2.79 -13.07
CA LYS A 279 -6.97 2.57 -13.52
C LYS A 279 -7.39 1.10 -13.40
N GLU A 280 -6.56 0.15 -13.87
CA GLU A 280 -6.84 -1.30 -13.73
C GLU A 280 -6.99 -1.72 -12.27
N ARG A 281 -6.07 -1.30 -11.39
CA ARG A 281 -6.13 -1.59 -9.95
C ARG A 281 -7.45 -1.11 -9.34
N THR A 282 -7.84 0.14 -9.64
CA THR A 282 -9.05 0.75 -9.09
C THR A 282 -10.30 0.10 -9.66
N LEU A 283 -10.35 -0.15 -10.98
CA LEU A 283 -11.46 -0.83 -11.64
C LEU A 283 -11.66 -2.25 -11.07
N ASP A 284 -10.60 -3.02 -10.92
CA ASP A 284 -10.69 -4.38 -10.39
C ASP A 284 -11.11 -4.39 -8.90
N SER A 285 -10.67 -3.41 -8.11
CA SER A 285 -11.13 -3.27 -6.72
C SER A 285 -12.64 -2.98 -6.66
N VAL A 286 -13.16 -2.12 -7.55
CA VAL A 286 -14.60 -1.86 -7.64
C VAL A 286 -15.36 -3.10 -8.10
N LYS A 287 -14.85 -3.83 -9.12
CA LYS A 287 -15.47 -5.08 -9.58
C LYS A 287 -15.59 -6.12 -8.46
N LEU A 288 -14.55 -6.29 -7.65
CA LEU A 288 -14.58 -7.22 -6.52
C LEU A 288 -15.65 -6.81 -5.49
N ILE A 289 -15.75 -5.52 -5.18
CA ILE A 289 -16.75 -4.99 -4.24
C ILE A 289 -18.17 -5.20 -4.79
N GLU A 290 -18.43 -4.82 -6.04
CA GLU A 290 -19.76 -4.98 -6.65
C GLU A 290 -20.14 -6.47 -6.82
N TYR A 291 -19.16 -7.32 -7.15
CA TYR A 291 -19.37 -8.77 -7.23
C TYR A 291 -19.80 -9.35 -5.89
N ALA A 292 -19.12 -8.99 -4.80
CA ALA A 292 -19.49 -9.45 -3.46
C ALA A 292 -20.92 -9.03 -3.10
N ASN A 293 -21.24 -7.75 -3.27
CA ASN A 293 -22.56 -7.22 -2.92
C ASN A 293 -23.71 -7.78 -3.78
N LYS A 294 -23.41 -8.25 -4.99
CA LYS A 294 -24.43 -8.83 -5.89
C LYS A 294 -24.68 -10.32 -5.63
N ASN A 295 -23.63 -11.07 -5.24
CA ASN A 295 -23.66 -12.53 -5.27
C ASN A 295 -23.67 -13.18 -3.90
N TYR A 296 -23.54 -12.40 -2.83
CA TYR A 296 -23.51 -12.94 -1.45
C TYR A 296 -24.50 -12.17 -0.56
N ASP A 297 -25.16 -12.93 0.30
CA ASP A 297 -26.02 -12.43 1.38
C ASP A 297 -25.51 -12.94 2.72
N VAL A 298 -25.76 -12.19 3.79
CA VAL A 298 -25.46 -12.63 5.15
C VAL A 298 -26.67 -13.40 5.69
N ILE A 299 -26.46 -14.66 6.05
CA ILE A 299 -27.47 -15.50 6.71
C ILE A 299 -27.05 -15.64 8.16
N ASN A 300 -27.86 -15.10 9.07
CA ASN A 300 -27.70 -15.35 10.51
C ASN A 300 -28.29 -16.71 10.81
N ILE A 301 -27.44 -17.66 11.25
CA ILE A 301 -27.88 -18.95 11.76
C ILE A 301 -28.09 -18.78 13.27
N GLU A 302 -29.36 -18.78 13.70
CA GLU A 302 -29.73 -18.80 15.13
C GLU A 302 -29.42 -20.15 15.77
#